data_c669c7832bce6def292696b4a9f6e3a0
#
_entry.id   c669c7832bce6def292696b4a9f6e3a0
#
_cell.length_a   1.000
_cell.length_b   1.000
_cell.length_c   1.000
_cell.angle_alpha   90.00
_cell.angle_beta   90.00
_cell.angle_gamma   90.00
#
_symmetry.space_group_name_H-M   'P 1'
#
loop_
_entity.id
_entity.type
_entity.pdbx_description
1 polymer ?
#
loop_
_entity_poly.entity_id
_entity_poly.type
_entity_poly.pdbx_seq_one_letter_code
_entity_poly.pdbx_strand_id
1 'polypeptide(L)'
;MKYLYREEIVKHLDEVMNVVLDENIPAAKISKESGVATSVISRLRSRERDFMKIEVGTLLKLSAWAYIHKYGTGLKDKKGQDLFVNNRVRYDNDSTFISNMAYISRRSDYDKDDKDVKDIDAEFLLVIPSEVFGDKYLPLTKELAETALTSEMGFEA
;
A
#
# COMPACT_ATOMS: atom_id res chain seq x y z
N MET A 1 -18.90 -4.13 -21.78
CA MET A 1 -18.35 -4.14 -20.41
C MET A 1 -17.36 -5.29 -20.13
N LYS A 2 -17.19 -6.27 -21.00
CA LYS A 2 -16.31 -7.44 -20.77
C LYS A 2 -14.80 -7.22 -20.99
N TYR A 3 -14.34 -6.12 -21.55
CA TYR A 3 -12.94 -5.95 -21.98
C TYR A 3 -12.10 -4.97 -21.16
N LEU A 4 -12.71 -4.07 -20.41
CA LEU A 4 -11.98 -3.11 -19.57
C LEU A 4 -11.23 -3.76 -18.40
N TYR A 5 -11.76 -4.87 -17.86
CA TYR A 5 -11.14 -5.57 -16.72
C TYR A 5 -9.94 -6.44 -17.08
N ARG A 6 -9.75 -6.80 -18.34
CA ARG A 6 -8.67 -7.71 -18.74
C ARG A 6 -7.29 -7.04 -18.61
N GLU A 7 -7.18 -5.81 -19.07
CA GLU A 7 -5.91 -5.06 -19.01
C GLU A 7 -5.52 -4.75 -17.56
N GLU A 8 -6.48 -4.40 -16.72
CA GLU A 8 -6.25 -4.16 -15.29
C GLU A 8 -5.82 -5.43 -14.56
N ILE A 9 -6.44 -6.57 -14.86
CA ILE A 9 -6.05 -7.87 -14.30
C ILE A 9 -4.62 -8.23 -14.72
N VAL A 10 -4.29 -8.10 -15.99
CA VAL A 10 -2.94 -8.39 -16.50
C VAL A 10 -1.91 -7.48 -15.82
N LYS A 11 -2.19 -6.19 -15.73
CA LYS A 11 -1.32 -5.23 -15.05
C LYS A 11 -1.12 -5.61 -13.57
N HIS A 12 -2.18 -5.99 -12.88
CA HIS A 12 -2.08 -6.43 -11.49
C HIS A 12 -1.24 -7.71 -11.35
N LEU A 13 -1.42 -8.68 -12.24
CA LEU A 13 -0.62 -9.90 -12.25
C LEU A 13 0.87 -9.61 -12.52
N ASP A 14 1.18 -8.71 -13.43
CA ASP A 14 2.55 -8.27 -13.70
C ASP A 14 3.17 -7.59 -12.47
N GLU A 15 2.41 -6.78 -11.75
CA GLU A 15 2.87 -6.17 -10.50
C GLU A 15 3.16 -7.21 -9.43
N VAL A 16 2.28 -8.21 -9.25
CA VAL A 16 2.49 -9.31 -8.30
C VAL A 16 3.72 -10.12 -8.69
N MET A 17 3.87 -10.46 -9.99
CA MET A 17 5.05 -11.15 -10.50
C MET A 17 6.34 -10.39 -10.19
N ASN A 18 6.38 -9.11 -10.47
CA ASN A 18 7.58 -8.29 -10.25
C ASN A 18 8.02 -8.33 -8.79
N VAL A 19 7.08 -8.26 -7.85
CA VAL A 19 7.40 -8.33 -6.41
C VAL A 19 7.82 -9.74 -5.99
N VAL A 20 7.17 -10.79 -6.47
CA VAL A 20 7.52 -12.19 -6.15
C VAL A 20 8.88 -12.58 -6.73
N LEU A 21 9.22 -12.06 -7.92
CA LEU A 21 10.47 -12.36 -8.62
C LEU A 21 11.64 -11.51 -8.13
N ASP A 22 11.41 -10.48 -7.31
CA ASP A 22 12.48 -9.67 -6.75
C ASP A 22 13.38 -10.53 -5.82
N GLU A 23 14.61 -10.75 -6.27
CA GLU A 23 15.60 -11.57 -5.55
C GLU A 23 16.11 -10.91 -4.27
N ASN A 24 15.93 -9.60 -4.13
CA ASN A 24 16.26 -8.88 -2.89
C ASN A 24 15.32 -9.25 -1.74
N ILE A 25 14.15 -9.82 -2.04
CA ILE A 25 13.21 -10.30 -1.03
C ILE A 25 13.44 -11.81 -0.84
N PRO A 26 13.88 -12.28 0.33
CA PRO A 26 14.09 -13.72 0.56
C PRO A 26 12.81 -14.53 0.34
N ALA A 27 12.90 -15.64 -0.41
CA ALA A 27 11.75 -16.53 -0.63
C ALA A 27 11.14 -17.05 0.69
N ALA A 28 11.95 -17.26 1.71
CA ALA A 28 11.50 -17.63 3.05
C ALA A 28 10.63 -16.55 3.71
N LYS A 29 10.92 -15.25 3.46
CA LYS A 29 10.11 -14.14 3.95
C LYS A 29 8.76 -14.13 3.26
N ILE A 30 8.74 -14.24 1.92
CA ILE A 30 7.48 -14.33 1.16
C ILE A 30 6.63 -15.50 1.66
N SER A 31 7.26 -16.68 1.82
CA SER A 31 6.59 -17.89 2.31
C SER A 31 5.95 -17.69 3.68
N LYS A 32 6.70 -17.13 4.62
CA LYS A 32 6.22 -16.88 5.99
C LYS A 32 5.04 -15.91 6.03
N GLU A 33 5.11 -14.86 5.23
CA GLU A 33 4.11 -13.77 5.25
C GLU A 33 2.88 -14.08 4.39
N SER A 34 3.05 -14.75 3.24
CA SER A 34 1.95 -15.10 2.34
C SER A 34 1.26 -16.43 2.65
N GLY A 35 1.94 -17.32 3.39
CA GLY A 35 1.50 -18.70 3.59
C GLY A 35 1.64 -19.60 2.35
N VAL A 36 2.43 -19.19 1.35
CA VAL A 36 2.75 -19.97 0.15
C VAL A 36 4.07 -20.71 0.38
N ALA A 37 4.12 -22.01 0.06
CA ALA A 37 5.32 -22.81 0.28
C ALA A 37 6.55 -22.23 -0.45
N THR A 38 7.71 -22.21 0.22
CA THR A 38 8.98 -21.71 -0.33
C THR A 38 9.34 -22.39 -1.65
N SER A 39 9.06 -23.70 -1.78
CA SER A 39 9.30 -24.46 -3.00
C SER A 39 8.50 -23.94 -4.21
N VAL A 40 7.30 -23.44 -3.99
CA VAL A 40 6.48 -22.82 -5.05
C VAL A 40 7.11 -21.51 -5.49
N ILE A 41 7.53 -20.67 -4.54
CA ILE A 41 8.18 -19.37 -4.83
C ILE A 41 9.50 -19.60 -5.58
N SER A 42 10.32 -20.55 -5.15
CA SER A 42 11.58 -20.88 -5.81
C SER A 42 11.37 -21.35 -7.24
N ARG A 43 10.36 -22.21 -7.49
CA ARG A 43 10.03 -22.68 -8.84
C ARG A 43 9.48 -21.56 -9.75
N LEU A 44 8.77 -20.60 -9.20
CA LEU A 44 8.34 -19.40 -9.95
C LEU A 44 9.56 -18.56 -10.34
N ARG A 45 10.52 -18.38 -9.44
CA ARG A 45 11.76 -17.62 -9.69
C ARG A 45 12.68 -18.30 -10.70
N SER A 46 12.82 -19.61 -10.61
CA SER A 46 13.62 -20.39 -11.57
C SER A 46 12.93 -20.57 -12.93
N ARG A 47 11.71 -20.06 -13.10
CA ARG A 47 10.86 -20.26 -14.28
C ARG A 47 10.52 -21.73 -14.59
N GLU A 48 10.73 -22.63 -13.64
CA GLU A 48 10.30 -24.03 -13.75
C GLU A 48 8.76 -24.13 -13.65
N ARG A 49 8.11 -23.14 -13.09
CA ARG A 49 6.66 -23.03 -13.02
C ARG A 49 6.20 -21.71 -13.60
N ASP A 50 5.27 -21.83 -14.55
CA ASP A 50 4.62 -20.67 -15.14
C ASP A 50 3.64 -20.04 -14.15
N PHE A 51 3.77 -18.74 -13.94
CA PHE A 51 2.90 -17.98 -13.04
C PHE A 51 1.42 -18.11 -13.42
N MET A 52 1.12 -18.20 -14.71
CA MET A 52 -0.24 -18.36 -15.23
C MET A 52 -0.84 -19.76 -14.99
N LYS A 53 -0.02 -20.71 -14.53
CA LYS A 53 -0.44 -22.09 -14.27
C LYS A 53 -0.48 -22.44 -12.79
N ILE A 54 -0.35 -21.46 -11.91
CA ILE A 54 -0.51 -21.68 -10.46
C ILE A 54 -1.99 -21.74 -10.10
N GLU A 55 -2.28 -22.41 -9.01
CA GLU A 55 -3.62 -22.48 -8.46
C GLU A 55 -4.12 -21.09 -8.04
N VAL A 56 -5.40 -20.83 -8.28
CA VAL A 56 -6.05 -19.54 -7.95
C VAL A 56 -5.84 -19.18 -6.47
N GLY A 57 -5.95 -20.15 -5.56
CA GLY A 57 -5.72 -19.92 -4.13
C GLY A 57 -4.30 -19.44 -3.81
N THR A 58 -3.29 -20.00 -4.49
CA THR A 58 -1.90 -19.56 -4.38
C THR A 58 -1.72 -18.15 -4.95
N LEU A 59 -2.33 -17.88 -6.11
CA LEU A 59 -2.30 -16.56 -6.73
C LEU A 59 -2.91 -15.49 -5.82
N LEU A 60 -4.06 -15.77 -5.22
CA LEU A 60 -4.71 -14.83 -4.28
C LEU A 60 -3.85 -14.53 -3.06
N LYS A 61 -3.19 -15.54 -2.49
CA LYS A 61 -2.25 -15.34 -1.36
C LYS A 61 -1.06 -14.47 -1.75
N LEU A 62 -0.46 -14.71 -2.91
CA LEU A 62 0.66 -13.90 -3.41
C LEU A 62 0.22 -12.49 -3.76
N SER A 63 -0.98 -12.31 -4.34
CA SER A 63 -1.55 -10.99 -4.64
C SER A 63 -1.79 -10.18 -3.37
N ALA A 64 -2.41 -10.77 -2.36
CA ALA A 64 -2.64 -10.10 -1.08
C ALA A 64 -1.32 -9.70 -0.40
N TRP A 65 -0.34 -10.62 -0.38
CA TRP A 65 0.97 -10.36 0.16
C TRP A 65 1.70 -9.23 -0.60
N ALA A 66 1.72 -9.30 -1.94
CA ALA A 66 2.37 -8.29 -2.78
C ALA A 66 1.73 -6.90 -2.61
N TYR A 67 0.41 -6.84 -2.47
CA TYR A 67 -0.31 -5.59 -2.20
C TYR A 67 0.11 -4.99 -0.86
N ILE A 68 0.10 -5.79 0.21
CA ILE A 68 0.52 -5.34 1.54
C ILE A 68 1.99 -4.91 1.53
N HIS A 69 2.85 -5.67 0.86
CA HIS A 69 4.28 -5.36 0.75
C HIS A 69 4.52 -4.05 -0.02
N LYS A 70 3.77 -3.82 -1.09
CA LYS A 70 3.95 -2.64 -1.95
C LYS A 70 3.29 -1.38 -1.38
N TYR A 71 2.12 -1.48 -0.78
CA TYR A 71 1.29 -0.33 -0.41
C TYR A 71 1.06 -0.20 1.10
N GLY A 72 1.33 -1.23 1.87
CA GLY A 72 1.14 -1.20 3.32
C GLY A 72 2.08 -0.23 4.00
N THR A 73 1.56 0.56 4.93
CA THR A 73 2.36 1.46 5.77
C THR A 73 2.87 0.76 7.04
N GLY A 74 2.33 -0.41 7.38
CA GLY A 74 2.56 -1.07 8.65
C GLY A 74 1.84 -0.41 9.83
N LEU A 75 1.06 0.63 9.58
CA LEU A 75 0.32 1.38 10.59
C LEU A 75 -1.18 1.05 10.53
N LYS A 76 -1.86 1.25 11.65
CA LYS A 76 -3.30 1.06 11.78
C LYS A 76 -3.97 2.39 12.15
N ASP A 77 -5.20 2.57 11.69
CA ASP A 77 -6.04 3.69 12.09
C ASP A 77 -6.58 3.50 13.53
N LYS A 78 -7.33 4.48 14.03
CA LYS A 78 -7.95 4.44 15.37
C LYS A 78 -8.97 3.32 15.58
N LYS A 79 -9.43 2.67 14.49
CA LYS A 79 -10.31 1.50 14.52
C LYS A 79 -9.54 0.17 14.37
N GLY A 80 -8.21 0.22 14.27
CA GLY A 80 -7.37 -0.94 14.09
C GLY A 80 -7.30 -1.46 12.65
N GLN A 81 -7.78 -0.69 11.67
CA GLN A 81 -7.70 -1.04 10.24
C GLN A 81 -6.33 -0.69 9.68
N ASP A 82 -5.79 -1.57 8.83
CA ASP A 82 -4.51 -1.34 8.18
C ASP A 82 -4.59 -0.14 7.22
N LEU A 83 -3.56 0.71 7.25
CA LEU A 83 -3.44 1.87 6.39
C LEU A 83 -2.52 1.56 5.21
N PHE A 84 -2.94 1.99 4.02
CA PHE A 84 -2.20 1.79 2.77
C PHE A 84 -1.93 3.12 2.08
N VAL A 85 -0.85 3.18 1.31
CA VAL A 85 -0.57 4.31 0.41
C VAL A 85 -1.74 4.49 -0.56
N ASN A 86 -2.09 5.73 -0.84
CA ASN A 86 -3.26 6.17 -1.61
C ASN A 86 -4.62 5.93 -0.93
N ASN A 87 -4.65 5.42 0.32
CA ASN A 87 -5.91 5.42 1.05
C ASN A 87 -6.37 6.84 1.32
N ARG A 88 -7.66 7.07 1.09
CA ARG A 88 -8.37 8.22 1.63
C ARG A 88 -8.67 7.94 3.09
N VAL A 89 -8.35 8.92 3.92
CA VAL A 89 -8.57 8.84 5.36
C VAL A 89 -9.25 10.10 5.84
N ARG A 90 -10.05 9.96 6.87
CA ARG A 90 -10.58 11.09 7.60
C ARG A 90 -9.56 11.44 8.70
N TYR A 91 -9.13 12.68 8.71
CA TYR A 91 -8.26 13.24 9.73
C TYR A 91 -9.08 14.05 10.72
N ASP A 92 -9.20 13.55 11.94
CA ASP A 92 -9.91 14.22 13.03
C ASP A 92 -8.93 15.13 13.79
N ASN A 93 -8.89 16.39 13.38
CA ASN A 93 -8.16 17.43 14.12
C ASN A 93 -9.16 18.32 14.85
N ASP A 94 -9.02 18.43 16.16
CA ASP A 94 -9.93 19.16 17.07
C ASP A 94 -10.07 20.66 16.76
N SER A 95 -9.32 21.19 15.80
CA SER A 95 -9.18 22.64 15.65
C SER A 95 -9.79 23.25 14.37
N THR A 96 -10.41 22.48 13.45
CA THR A 96 -10.92 23.09 12.21
C THR A 96 -12.20 22.47 11.66
N PHE A 97 -13.16 23.34 11.36
CA PHE A 97 -14.42 23.08 10.68
C PHE A 97 -14.30 22.79 9.17
N ILE A 98 -13.11 22.53 8.65
CA ILE A 98 -12.85 22.32 7.22
C ILE A 98 -12.67 20.85 6.95
N SER A 99 -13.22 20.38 5.84
CA SER A 99 -13.17 19.02 5.33
C SER A 99 -11.88 18.26 5.70
N ASN A 100 -12.03 17.30 6.58
CA ASN A 100 -10.93 16.54 7.17
C ASN A 100 -10.50 15.36 6.26
N MET A 101 -10.71 15.48 4.95
CA MET A 101 -10.28 14.46 3.99
C MET A 101 -8.81 14.61 3.70
N ALA A 102 -8.08 13.53 3.88
CA ALA A 102 -6.66 13.43 3.61
C ALA A 102 -6.36 12.14 2.83
N TYR A 103 -5.16 11.99 2.34
CA TYR A 103 -4.69 10.73 1.76
C TYR A 103 -3.26 10.43 2.22
N ILE A 104 -2.90 9.15 2.15
CA ILE A 104 -1.57 8.68 2.53
C ILE A 104 -0.71 8.59 1.28
N SER A 105 0.50 9.16 1.35
CA SER A 105 1.48 9.11 0.27
C SER A 105 2.85 8.67 0.81
N ARG A 106 3.75 8.25 -0.08
CA ARG A 106 5.15 8.02 0.28
C ARG A 106 5.94 9.30 0.15
N ARG A 107 6.89 9.52 1.06
CA ARG A 107 7.83 10.63 0.93
C ARG A 107 8.65 10.55 -0.38
N SER A 108 8.96 9.33 -0.83
CA SER A 108 9.70 9.08 -2.08
C SER A 108 8.96 9.48 -3.36
N ASP A 109 7.64 9.70 -3.30
CA ASP A 109 6.82 10.13 -4.44
C ASP A 109 6.99 11.63 -4.73
N TYR A 110 7.71 12.36 -3.85
CA TYR A 110 8.00 13.79 -3.96
C TYR A 110 9.48 14.04 -4.22
N ASP A 111 9.79 15.13 -4.90
CA ASP A 111 11.16 15.56 -5.10
C ASP A 111 11.85 15.79 -3.73
N LYS A 112 13.12 15.43 -3.64
CA LYS A 112 13.93 15.63 -2.43
C LYS A 112 14.04 17.10 -2.04
N ASP A 113 14.05 17.98 -3.03
CA ASP A 113 14.17 19.42 -2.87
C ASP A 113 12.83 20.15 -2.80
N ASP A 114 11.71 19.41 -2.85
CA ASP A 114 10.39 19.99 -2.67
C ASP A 114 10.30 20.66 -1.30
N LYS A 115 10.13 22.00 -1.33
CA LYS A 115 10.18 22.87 -0.15
C LYS A 115 9.13 22.50 0.91
N ASP A 116 8.03 21.88 0.50
CA ASP A 116 6.91 21.57 1.39
C ASP A 116 7.14 20.25 2.15
N VAL A 117 8.04 19.38 1.66
CA VAL A 117 8.29 18.06 2.25
C VAL A 117 9.75 17.76 2.56
N LYS A 118 10.70 18.59 2.11
CA LYS A 118 12.15 18.35 2.26
C LYS A 118 12.62 18.12 3.70
N ASP A 119 11.97 18.82 4.63
CA ASP A 119 12.32 18.81 6.05
C ASP A 119 11.54 17.74 6.84
N ILE A 120 10.70 16.93 6.16
CA ILE A 120 9.93 15.86 6.80
C ILE A 120 10.73 14.56 6.73
N ASP A 121 11.22 14.12 7.89
CA ASP A 121 11.90 12.82 8.05
C ASP A 121 10.88 11.73 8.39
N ALA A 122 10.18 11.26 7.37
CA ALA A 122 9.21 10.18 7.48
C ALA A 122 9.13 9.40 6.16
N GLU A 123 8.88 8.09 6.23
CA GLU A 123 8.67 7.25 5.03
C GLU A 123 7.32 7.55 4.37
N PHE A 124 6.30 7.82 5.19
CA PHE A 124 4.93 8.08 4.75
C PHE A 124 4.47 9.45 5.23
N LEU A 125 3.64 10.08 4.40
CA LEU A 125 3.06 11.39 4.63
C LEU A 125 1.54 11.28 4.67
N LEU A 126 0.94 12.05 5.56
CA LEU A 126 -0.47 12.42 5.49
C LEU A 126 -0.57 13.72 4.71
N VAL A 127 -1.26 13.69 3.59
CA VAL A 127 -1.46 14.85 2.71
C VAL A 127 -2.89 15.35 2.90
N ILE A 128 -3.02 16.59 3.34
CA ILE A 128 -4.29 17.27 3.56
C ILE A 128 -4.44 18.30 2.44
N PRO A 129 -5.27 18.02 1.43
CA PRO A 129 -5.44 18.91 0.30
C PRO A 129 -6.16 20.20 0.70
N SER A 130 -5.74 21.32 0.13
CA SER A 130 -6.41 22.61 0.31
C SER A 130 -6.34 23.44 -0.97
N GLU A 131 -7.50 23.77 -1.49
CA GLU A 131 -7.61 24.60 -2.71
C GLU A 131 -7.15 26.06 -2.48
N VAL A 132 -7.18 26.52 -1.23
CA VAL A 132 -6.90 27.93 -0.91
C VAL A 132 -5.45 28.16 -0.48
N PHE A 133 -4.92 27.25 0.32
CA PHE A 133 -3.60 27.42 0.97
C PHE A 133 -2.52 26.48 0.45
N GLY A 134 -2.83 25.64 -0.54
CA GLY A 134 -1.98 24.53 -0.98
C GLY A 134 -2.04 23.35 -0.02
N ASP A 135 -1.53 22.21 -0.45
CA ASP A 135 -1.55 20.98 0.32
C ASP A 135 -0.67 21.09 1.56
N LYS A 136 -1.17 20.57 2.67
CA LYS A 136 -0.40 20.46 3.92
C LYS A 136 0.10 19.02 4.07
N TYR A 137 1.37 18.89 4.40
CA TYR A 137 2.05 17.61 4.58
C TYR A 137 2.40 17.41 6.04
N LEU A 138 2.03 16.25 6.60
CA LEU A 138 2.38 15.85 7.94
C LEU A 138 3.10 14.50 7.91
N PRO A 139 4.11 14.26 8.76
CA PRO A 139 4.68 12.94 8.91
C PRO A 139 3.61 11.98 9.42
N LEU A 140 3.43 10.85 8.73
CA LEU A 140 2.52 9.80 9.19
C LEU A 140 3.22 8.98 10.27
N THR A 141 2.92 9.29 11.51
CA THR A 141 3.43 8.57 12.68
C THR A 141 2.40 7.58 13.21
N LYS A 142 2.86 6.60 14.00
CA LYS A 142 1.98 5.64 14.67
C LYS A 142 0.96 6.35 15.55
N GLU A 143 1.40 7.33 16.33
CA GLU A 143 0.52 8.12 17.21
C GLU A 143 -0.57 8.84 16.41
N LEU A 144 -0.20 9.53 15.32
CA LEU A 144 -1.15 10.22 14.45
C LEU A 144 -2.17 9.24 13.84
N ALA A 145 -1.70 8.09 13.37
CA ALA A 145 -2.55 7.06 12.78
C ALA A 145 -3.59 6.52 13.78
N GLU A 146 -3.13 6.10 14.95
CA GLU A 146 -3.98 5.46 15.98
C GLU A 146 -4.93 6.43 16.69
N THR A 147 -4.63 7.72 16.71
CA THR A 147 -5.44 8.71 17.45
C THR A 147 -6.33 9.56 16.56
N ALA A 148 -5.89 9.90 15.36
CA ALA A 148 -6.50 10.93 14.54
C ALA A 148 -7.03 10.45 13.18
N LEU A 149 -6.69 9.24 12.71
CA LEU A 149 -7.10 8.78 11.39
C LEU A 149 -8.21 7.73 11.44
N THR A 150 -9.11 7.82 10.46
CA THR A 150 -10.09 6.77 10.16
C THR A 150 -10.05 6.48 8.67
N SER A 151 -9.81 5.24 8.29
CA SER A 151 -9.91 4.80 6.89
C SER A 151 -11.37 4.92 6.42
N GLU A 152 -11.59 5.55 5.26
CA GLU A 152 -12.92 5.63 4.63
C GLU A 152 -13.21 4.46 3.69
N MET A 153 -12.19 3.68 3.37
CA MET A 153 -12.36 2.44 2.63
C MET A 153 -12.76 1.31 3.59
N GLY A 154 -14.00 1.39 4.09
CA GLY A 154 -14.67 0.20 4.58
C GLY A 154 -15.00 -0.68 3.38
N PHE A 155 -14.23 -1.71 3.11
CA PHE A 155 -14.83 -2.92 2.59
C PHE A 155 -15.67 -3.45 3.77
N GLU A 156 -16.93 -3.08 3.78
CA GLU A 156 -17.90 -3.82 4.58
C GLU A 156 -17.83 -5.27 4.08
N ALA A 157 -17.35 -6.13 4.96
CA ALA A 157 -17.33 -7.57 4.75
C ALA A 157 -18.75 -8.15 4.80
#